data_504e8bcc9c7c659a63feff9e1a4f55cd
#
_entry.id   504e8bcc9c7c659a63feff9e1a4f55cd
#
_cell.length_a   1.000
_cell.length_b   1.000
_cell.length_c   1.000
_cell.angle_alpha   90.00
_cell.angle_beta   90.00
_cell.angle_gamma   90.00
#
_symmetry.space_group_name_H-M   'P 1'
#
loop_
_entity.id
_entity.type
_entity.pdbx_description
1 polymer ?
#
loop_
_entity_poly.entity_id
_entity_poly.type
_entity_poly.pdbx_seq_one_letter_code
_entity_poly.pdbx_strand_id
1 'polypeptide(L)'
;MIEIDGSQKSGSGTILRLSVALAAITKQPLHICNIRQNRPQPGLKHQHLEAVLTAAKLCNAKVQGAALGSRELWFIPQQIKGGNIEAEIETAGSIPMLLLATLPVCLFADNPVHLHVAKGGTDTTHAPTINYMCHVLLPALKRMGVDATITVQKYGYYPKGMGEVTMTTKPNRALKPIQLENFGLLERIEGVSVCTFLADRQVSERQAKAAEDCLSQRGYDASIEVVNDQSNPFQKGSSIVLWAETDTGVIIGADAIGELRKMSEAVGKEAAEKLLTELTVEPTVDVYLADMLIPYMALAQGKSTFLVRAISEHIETNIWLMEKILNVQFTTQKVNNLYRIEKSS
;
A
#
# COMPACT_ATOMS: atom_id res chain seq x y z
N MET A 1 -8.97 1.27 -26.43
CA MET A 1 -9.39 0.33 -25.39
C MET A 1 -8.14 -0.35 -24.84
N ILE A 2 -8.02 -0.48 -23.53
CA ILE A 2 -6.91 -1.16 -22.87
C ILE A 2 -7.22 -2.64 -22.80
N GLU A 3 -6.31 -3.50 -23.32
CA GLU A 3 -6.41 -4.96 -23.27
C GLU A 3 -5.31 -5.51 -22.37
N ILE A 4 -5.70 -6.21 -21.29
CA ILE A 4 -4.78 -6.77 -20.31
C ILE A 4 -5.03 -8.27 -20.10
N ASP A 5 -3.98 -9.05 -20.20
CA ASP A 5 -3.97 -10.44 -19.75
C ASP A 5 -3.44 -10.50 -18.31
N GLY A 6 -4.32 -10.81 -17.37
CA GLY A 6 -4.04 -10.89 -15.94
C GLY A 6 -3.18 -12.10 -15.53
N SER A 7 -2.79 -12.98 -16.46
CA SER A 7 -1.86 -14.08 -16.22
C SER A 7 -0.39 -13.68 -16.37
N GLN A 8 -0.11 -12.51 -16.96
CA GLN A 8 1.24 -12.02 -17.20
C GLN A 8 1.93 -11.60 -15.91
N LYS A 9 3.27 -11.53 -15.95
CA LYS A 9 4.11 -11.09 -14.81
C LYS A 9 3.71 -11.85 -13.52
N SER A 10 3.47 -11.14 -12.43
CA SER A 10 3.06 -11.75 -11.15
C SER A 10 1.74 -12.54 -11.21
N GLY A 11 0.93 -12.34 -12.23
CA GLY A 11 -0.42 -12.94 -12.30
C GLY A 11 -1.27 -12.68 -11.07
N SER A 12 -1.05 -11.56 -10.38
CA SER A 12 -1.63 -11.24 -9.07
C SER A 12 -2.81 -10.25 -9.19
N GLY A 13 -3.44 -9.96 -8.04
CA GLY A 13 -4.49 -8.96 -7.96
C GLY A 13 -4.02 -7.52 -8.21
N THR A 14 -2.72 -7.27 -8.18
CA THR A 14 -2.11 -5.97 -8.49
C THR A 14 -2.41 -5.56 -9.93
N ILE A 15 -2.30 -6.50 -10.89
CA ILE A 15 -2.61 -6.24 -12.31
C ILE A 15 -4.04 -5.69 -12.45
N LEU A 16 -5.01 -6.37 -11.85
CA LEU A 16 -6.41 -5.93 -11.90
C LEU A 16 -6.60 -4.53 -11.30
N ARG A 17 -6.11 -4.34 -10.06
CA ARG A 17 -6.35 -3.10 -9.32
C ARG A 17 -5.75 -1.89 -10.02
N LEU A 18 -4.51 -1.99 -10.47
CA LEU A 18 -3.85 -0.90 -11.17
C LEU A 18 -4.42 -0.67 -12.57
N SER A 19 -4.78 -1.74 -13.31
CA SER A 19 -5.43 -1.58 -14.63
C SER A 19 -6.76 -0.83 -14.53
N VAL A 20 -7.58 -1.14 -13.52
CA VAL A 20 -8.86 -0.44 -13.27
C VAL A 20 -8.60 1.01 -12.89
N ALA A 21 -7.65 1.27 -11.99
CA ALA A 21 -7.28 2.64 -11.60
C ALA A 21 -6.80 3.47 -12.80
N LEU A 22 -5.90 2.91 -13.61
CA LEU A 22 -5.37 3.60 -14.79
C LEU A 22 -6.43 3.79 -15.88
N ALA A 23 -7.32 2.81 -16.07
CA ALA A 23 -8.47 2.97 -16.99
C ALA A 23 -9.36 4.15 -16.56
N ALA A 24 -9.65 4.27 -15.25
CA ALA A 24 -10.41 5.39 -14.71
C ALA A 24 -9.70 6.74 -14.97
N ILE A 25 -8.39 6.82 -14.67
CA ILE A 25 -7.58 8.04 -14.82
C ILE A 25 -7.45 8.45 -16.29
N THR A 26 -7.19 7.50 -17.18
CA THR A 26 -7.04 7.75 -18.64
C THR A 26 -8.36 7.87 -19.37
N LYS A 27 -9.48 7.57 -18.71
CA LYS A 27 -10.84 7.51 -19.29
C LYS A 27 -10.94 6.55 -20.48
N GLN A 28 -10.12 5.50 -20.49
CA GLN A 28 -10.13 4.50 -21.54
C GLN A 28 -10.88 3.25 -21.07
N PRO A 29 -11.77 2.67 -21.90
CA PRO A 29 -12.34 1.36 -21.61
C PRO A 29 -11.27 0.31 -21.42
N LEU A 30 -11.45 -0.57 -20.43
CA LEU A 30 -10.57 -1.68 -20.11
C LEU A 30 -11.30 -3.00 -20.30
N HIS A 31 -10.63 -3.93 -20.95
CA HIS A 31 -10.94 -5.36 -20.90
C HIS A 31 -9.77 -6.10 -20.25
N ILE A 32 -10.04 -6.88 -19.24
CA ILE A 32 -9.04 -7.72 -18.59
C ILE A 32 -9.55 -9.15 -18.51
N CYS A 33 -8.76 -10.11 -19.02
CA CYS A 33 -8.99 -11.55 -18.94
C CYS A 33 -7.97 -12.24 -18.04
N ASN A 34 -8.16 -13.54 -17.77
CA ASN A 34 -7.27 -14.37 -16.96
C ASN A 34 -6.93 -13.77 -15.58
N ILE A 35 -7.91 -13.12 -14.94
CA ILE A 35 -7.74 -12.43 -13.67
C ILE A 35 -7.20 -13.40 -12.61
N ARG A 36 -6.02 -13.09 -12.07
CA ARG A 36 -5.35 -13.86 -11.02
C ARG A 36 -5.12 -15.34 -11.39
N GLN A 37 -4.88 -15.63 -12.66
CA GLN A 37 -4.78 -17.00 -13.19
C GLN A 37 -3.68 -17.82 -12.50
N ASN A 38 -2.57 -17.19 -12.08
CA ASN A 38 -1.42 -17.85 -11.45
C ASN A 38 -1.58 -18.02 -9.93
N ARG A 39 -2.78 -17.76 -9.39
CA ARG A 39 -3.04 -17.90 -7.94
C ARG A 39 -3.82 -19.21 -7.65
N PRO A 40 -3.65 -19.82 -6.46
CA PRO A 40 -4.35 -21.06 -6.10
C PRO A 40 -5.88 -20.99 -6.27
N GLN A 41 -6.44 -19.81 -6.14
CA GLN A 41 -7.85 -19.51 -6.40
C GLN A 41 -7.94 -18.34 -7.39
N PRO A 42 -7.99 -18.58 -8.70
CA PRO A 42 -8.11 -17.55 -9.73
C PRO A 42 -9.41 -16.76 -9.63
N GLY A 43 -9.48 -15.65 -10.35
CA GLY A 43 -10.66 -14.78 -10.42
C GLY A 43 -10.75 -13.79 -9.24
N LEU A 44 -11.86 -13.03 -9.23
CA LEU A 44 -12.11 -11.99 -8.22
C LEU A 44 -12.39 -12.59 -6.85
N LYS A 45 -11.73 -12.09 -5.81
CA LYS A 45 -12.11 -12.27 -4.39
C LYS A 45 -12.78 -11.01 -3.87
N HIS A 46 -13.39 -11.04 -2.68
CA HIS A 46 -14.11 -9.92 -2.07
C HIS A 46 -13.32 -8.58 -2.15
N GLN A 47 -12.08 -8.52 -1.68
CA GLN A 47 -11.28 -7.28 -1.76
C GLN A 47 -10.99 -6.79 -3.19
N HIS A 48 -10.92 -7.69 -4.18
CA HIS A 48 -10.71 -7.31 -5.57
C HIS A 48 -12.00 -6.78 -6.19
N LEU A 49 -13.11 -7.46 -5.90
CA LEU A 49 -14.43 -7.05 -6.33
C LEU A 49 -14.77 -5.66 -5.78
N GLU A 50 -14.59 -5.46 -4.47
CA GLU A 50 -14.89 -4.17 -3.85
C GLU A 50 -13.96 -3.05 -4.34
N ALA A 51 -12.68 -3.33 -4.61
CA ALA A 51 -11.79 -2.34 -5.24
C ALA A 51 -12.28 -1.90 -6.63
N VAL A 52 -12.77 -2.84 -7.45
CA VAL A 52 -13.37 -2.55 -8.76
C VAL A 52 -14.65 -1.73 -8.61
N LEU A 53 -15.54 -2.14 -7.71
CA LEU A 53 -16.82 -1.46 -7.47
C LEU A 53 -16.62 -0.05 -6.91
N THR A 54 -15.66 0.13 -6.00
CA THR A 54 -15.30 1.45 -5.45
C THR A 54 -14.73 2.36 -6.54
N ALA A 55 -13.82 1.86 -7.38
CA ALA A 55 -13.33 2.61 -8.53
C ALA A 55 -14.47 2.97 -9.51
N ALA A 56 -15.42 2.05 -9.72
CA ALA A 56 -16.59 2.30 -10.55
C ALA A 56 -17.49 3.40 -9.96
N LYS A 57 -17.72 3.39 -8.64
CA LYS A 57 -18.46 4.48 -7.95
C LYS A 57 -17.76 5.83 -8.16
N LEU A 58 -16.43 5.88 -7.99
CA LEU A 58 -15.63 7.10 -8.16
C LEU A 58 -15.73 7.70 -9.57
N CYS A 59 -15.81 6.88 -10.62
CA CYS A 59 -15.84 7.40 -12.01
C CYS A 59 -17.13 7.08 -12.77
N ASN A 60 -18.20 6.69 -12.07
CA ASN A 60 -19.50 6.31 -12.66
C ASN A 60 -19.33 5.31 -13.83
N ALA A 61 -18.47 4.30 -13.65
CA ALA A 61 -18.15 3.35 -14.70
C ALA A 61 -19.29 2.34 -14.91
N LYS A 62 -19.46 1.89 -16.18
CA LYS A 62 -20.23 0.69 -16.48
C LYS A 62 -19.29 -0.51 -16.35
N VAL A 63 -19.70 -1.52 -15.59
CA VAL A 63 -18.89 -2.70 -15.32
C VAL A 63 -19.65 -3.96 -15.68
N GLN A 64 -18.99 -4.88 -16.39
CA GLN A 64 -19.49 -6.23 -16.67
C GLN A 64 -18.46 -7.25 -16.18
N GLY A 65 -18.91 -8.37 -15.62
CA GLY A 65 -18.04 -9.40 -15.06
C GLY A 65 -17.60 -9.13 -13.61
N ALA A 66 -18.12 -8.11 -12.93
CA ALA A 66 -17.83 -7.83 -11.52
C ALA A 66 -18.60 -8.78 -10.59
N ALA A 67 -18.18 -10.03 -10.52
CA ALA A 67 -18.73 -11.07 -9.64
C ALA A 67 -17.59 -11.90 -9.02
N LEU A 68 -17.83 -12.46 -7.83
CA LEU A 68 -16.86 -13.35 -7.19
C LEU A 68 -16.49 -14.52 -8.11
N GLY A 69 -15.19 -14.81 -8.20
CA GLY A 69 -14.64 -15.85 -9.05
C GLY A 69 -14.54 -15.50 -10.53
N SER A 70 -15.06 -14.35 -10.95
CA SER A 70 -14.94 -13.91 -12.37
C SER A 70 -13.47 -13.79 -12.77
N ARG A 71 -13.14 -14.32 -13.94
CA ARG A 71 -11.81 -14.27 -14.55
C ARG A 71 -11.69 -13.24 -15.64
N GLU A 72 -12.78 -12.54 -15.93
CA GLU A 72 -12.88 -11.54 -16.99
C GLU A 72 -13.68 -10.35 -16.51
N LEU A 73 -13.26 -9.15 -16.91
CA LEU A 73 -13.91 -7.90 -16.52
C LEU A 73 -13.85 -6.89 -17.65
N TRP A 74 -14.98 -6.23 -17.89
CA TRP A 74 -15.09 -5.03 -18.72
C TRP A 74 -15.36 -3.83 -17.82
N PHE A 75 -14.57 -2.77 -17.96
CA PHE A 75 -14.69 -1.56 -17.18
C PHE A 75 -14.68 -0.35 -18.10
N ILE A 76 -15.80 0.38 -18.16
CA ILE A 76 -15.99 1.52 -19.04
C ILE A 76 -16.15 2.78 -18.18
N PRO A 77 -15.04 3.48 -17.87
CA PRO A 77 -15.05 4.64 -16.98
C PRO A 77 -15.71 5.86 -17.63
N GLN A 78 -16.22 6.75 -16.79
CA GLN A 78 -16.66 8.08 -17.15
C GLN A 78 -15.83 9.13 -16.40
N GLN A 79 -16.45 10.24 -15.98
CA GLN A 79 -15.78 11.29 -15.24
C GLN A 79 -15.58 10.87 -13.77
N ILE A 80 -14.37 11.07 -13.25
CA ILE A 80 -14.07 10.88 -11.83
C ILE A 80 -14.66 12.05 -11.05
N LYS A 81 -15.45 11.74 -10.03
CA LYS A 81 -16.15 12.71 -9.18
C LYS A 81 -15.70 12.55 -7.74
N GLY A 82 -15.58 13.68 -7.02
CA GLY A 82 -15.39 13.70 -5.59
C GLY A 82 -16.68 13.51 -4.79
N GLY A 83 -16.58 13.55 -3.49
CA GLY A 83 -17.68 13.37 -2.55
C GLY A 83 -17.49 12.19 -1.62
N ASN A 84 -18.58 11.75 -0.99
CA ASN A 84 -18.58 10.64 -0.06
C ASN A 84 -18.77 9.30 -0.80
N ILE A 85 -17.87 8.37 -0.57
CA ILE A 85 -17.88 7.03 -1.16
C ILE A 85 -17.84 6.00 -0.03
N GLU A 86 -18.75 5.04 -0.08
CA GLU A 86 -18.85 3.93 0.88
C GLU A 86 -18.40 2.63 0.20
N ALA A 87 -17.58 1.85 0.94
CA ALA A 87 -17.10 0.54 0.52
C ALA A 87 -17.16 -0.47 1.67
N GLU A 88 -17.56 -1.71 1.39
CA GLU A 88 -17.60 -2.80 2.36
C GLU A 88 -16.94 -4.06 1.79
N ILE A 89 -15.90 -4.56 2.46
CA ILE A 89 -15.16 -5.75 1.96
C ILE A 89 -15.85 -7.06 2.38
N GLU A 90 -16.61 -7.05 3.47
CA GLU A 90 -17.40 -8.18 4.04
C GLU A 90 -16.58 -9.41 4.48
N THR A 91 -15.27 -9.33 4.43
CA THR A 91 -14.32 -10.36 4.88
C THR A 91 -13.09 -9.70 5.49
N ALA A 92 -12.14 -10.48 6.00
CA ALA A 92 -10.83 -9.95 6.40
C ALA A 92 -9.94 -9.57 5.19
N GLY A 93 -10.53 -9.31 4.02
CA GLY A 93 -9.79 -8.77 2.88
C GLY A 93 -9.20 -7.39 3.21
N SER A 94 -8.02 -7.10 2.65
CA SER A 94 -7.22 -5.94 3.03
C SER A 94 -7.84 -4.60 2.62
N ILE A 95 -8.11 -3.75 3.61
CA ILE A 95 -8.46 -2.33 3.40
C ILE A 95 -7.29 -1.58 2.75
N PRO A 96 -6.04 -1.67 3.22
CA PRO A 96 -4.90 -1.04 2.55
C PRO A 96 -4.81 -1.33 1.05
N MET A 97 -5.07 -2.58 0.64
CA MET A 97 -5.04 -2.94 -0.77
C MET A 97 -6.17 -2.30 -1.59
N LEU A 98 -7.33 -2.04 -0.98
CA LEU A 98 -8.41 -1.26 -1.60
C LEU A 98 -8.01 0.22 -1.70
N LEU A 99 -7.44 0.78 -0.64
CA LEU A 99 -6.96 2.17 -0.64
C LEU A 99 -5.86 2.39 -1.67
N LEU A 100 -4.90 1.46 -1.81
CA LEU A 100 -3.85 1.51 -2.85
C LEU A 100 -4.43 1.48 -4.28
N ALA A 101 -5.56 0.80 -4.49
CA ALA A 101 -6.24 0.79 -5.79
C ALA A 101 -6.99 2.09 -6.08
N THR A 102 -7.52 2.75 -5.06
CA THR A 102 -8.44 3.90 -5.21
C THR A 102 -7.77 5.24 -5.01
N LEU A 103 -6.72 5.34 -4.18
CA LEU A 103 -6.01 6.61 -3.93
C LEU A 103 -5.52 7.28 -5.21
N PRO A 104 -4.89 6.59 -6.20
CA PRO A 104 -4.53 7.23 -7.47
C PRO A 104 -5.73 7.81 -8.21
N VAL A 105 -6.88 7.13 -8.17
CA VAL A 105 -8.12 7.59 -8.83
C VAL A 105 -8.66 8.85 -8.13
N CYS A 106 -8.65 8.87 -6.79
CA CYS A 106 -9.13 10.00 -5.99
C CYS A 106 -8.38 11.30 -6.30
N LEU A 107 -7.08 11.23 -6.65
CA LEU A 107 -6.28 12.40 -7.02
C LEU A 107 -6.80 13.11 -8.30
N PHE A 108 -7.48 12.39 -9.17
CA PHE A 108 -8.03 12.92 -10.43
C PHE A 108 -9.51 13.32 -10.34
N ALA A 109 -10.09 13.29 -9.15
CA ALA A 109 -11.46 13.75 -8.94
C ALA A 109 -11.62 15.24 -9.20
N ASP A 110 -12.86 15.70 -9.32
CA ASP A 110 -13.22 17.13 -9.48
C ASP A 110 -13.27 17.87 -8.13
N ASN A 111 -13.55 17.14 -7.04
CA ASN A 111 -13.67 17.64 -5.68
C ASN A 111 -12.99 16.67 -4.69
N PRO A 112 -12.78 17.06 -3.41
CA PRO A 112 -12.28 16.13 -2.39
C PRO A 112 -13.10 14.85 -2.31
N VAL A 113 -12.41 13.73 -2.02
CA VAL A 113 -13.01 12.41 -1.83
C VAL A 113 -12.90 12.03 -0.36
N HIS A 114 -14.02 11.59 0.23
CA HIS A 114 -14.09 10.97 1.53
C HIS A 114 -14.50 9.51 1.33
N LEU A 115 -13.53 8.62 1.32
CA LEU A 115 -13.73 7.19 1.12
C LEU A 115 -13.78 6.50 2.47
N HIS A 116 -14.96 6.05 2.87
CA HIS A 116 -15.17 5.24 4.05
C HIS A 116 -15.18 3.76 3.68
N VAL A 117 -14.34 2.96 4.34
CA VAL A 117 -14.20 1.53 4.08
C VAL A 117 -14.43 0.76 5.37
N ALA A 118 -15.39 -0.16 5.34
CA ALA A 118 -15.79 -0.96 6.51
C ALA A 118 -15.66 -2.47 6.25
N LYS A 119 -15.75 -3.24 7.34
CA LYS A 119 -15.79 -4.72 7.36
C LYS A 119 -14.61 -5.41 6.70
N GLY A 120 -13.43 -4.73 6.63
CA GLY A 120 -12.19 -5.30 6.10
C GLY A 120 -11.15 -5.57 7.18
N GLY A 121 -9.98 -6.06 6.78
CA GLY A 121 -8.78 -6.14 7.59
C GLY A 121 -7.91 -4.91 7.38
N THR A 122 -7.52 -4.22 8.46
CA THR A 122 -6.54 -3.13 8.41
C THR A 122 -5.11 -3.67 8.37
N ASP A 123 -4.91 -4.85 8.99
CA ASP A 123 -3.61 -5.48 9.13
C ASP A 123 -3.74 -6.97 8.80
N THR A 124 -3.35 -7.33 7.59
CA THR A 124 -3.50 -8.69 7.06
C THR A 124 -2.24 -9.12 6.31
N THR A 125 -2.00 -10.43 6.27
CA THR A 125 -0.87 -11.00 5.53
C THR A 125 -0.86 -10.60 4.05
N HIS A 126 0.31 -10.40 3.49
CA HIS A 126 0.54 -10.02 2.08
C HIS A 126 -0.05 -8.65 1.68
N ALA A 127 -0.19 -7.76 2.64
CA ALA A 127 -0.57 -6.37 2.43
C ALA A 127 0.18 -5.50 3.45
N PRO A 128 0.44 -4.22 3.16
CA PRO A 128 0.94 -3.31 4.17
C PRO A 128 -0.07 -3.18 5.31
N THR A 129 0.42 -2.93 6.53
CA THR A 129 -0.46 -2.54 7.63
C THR A 129 -1.03 -1.15 7.37
N ILE A 130 -2.16 -0.83 8.00
CA ILE A 130 -2.74 0.52 7.84
C ILE A 130 -1.78 1.61 8.36
N ASN A 131 -1.04 1.31 9.43
CA ASN A 131 -0.06 2.23 9.99
C ASN A 131 1.16 2.41 9.07
N TYR A 132 1.55 1.38 8.29
CA TYR A 132 2.55 1.56 7.24
C TYR A 132 2.08 2.56 6.17
N MET A 133 0.83 2.50 5.77
CA MET A 133 0.27 3.50 4.85
C MET A 133 0.31 4.90 5.46
N CYS A 134 -0.06 5.06 6.73
CA CYS A 134 -0.09 6.36 7.41
C CYS A 134 1.29 6.98 7.60
N HIS A 135 2.29 6.19 8.00
CA HIS A 135 3.59 6.70 8.46
C HIS A 135 4.73 6.55 7.45
N VAL A 136 4.56 5.72 6.42
CA VAL A 136 5.58 5.50 5.37
C VAL A 136 5.08 5.97 4.01
N LEU A 137 3.97 5.41 3.51
CA LEU A 137 3.49 5.72 2.17
C LEU A 137 2.99 7.15 2.02
N LEU A 138 2.06 7.60 2.89
CA LEU A 138 1.48 8.95 2.76
C LEU A 138 2.52 10.07 2.92
N PRO A 139 3.48 10.02 3.86
CA PRO A 139 4.58 10.98 3.92
C PRO A 139 5.44 11.01 2.65
N ALA A 140 5.77 9.85 2.07
CA ALA A 140 6.49 9.79 0.79
C ALA A 140 5.66 10.43 -0.35
N LEU A 141 4.38 10.13 -0.43
CA LEU A 141 3.48 10.71 -1.43
C LEU A 141 3.23 12.21 -1.22
N LYS A 142 3.27 12.71 0.01
CA LYS A 142 3.19 14.14 0.31
C LYS A 142 4.29 14.94 -0.38
N ARG A 143 5.50 14.38 -0.53
CA ARG A 143 6.59 14.99 -1.31
C ARG A 143 6.24 15.16 -2.79
N MET A 144 5.38 14.28 -3.31
CA MET A 144 4.85 14.37 -4.69
C MET A 144 3.63 15.29 -4.79
N GLY A 145 3.23 15.93 -3.69
CA GLY A 145 2.11 16.86 -3.61
C GLY A 145 0.76 16.16 -3.35
N VAL A 146 0.75 14.91 -2.94
CA VAL A 146 -0.49 14.23 -2.51
C VAL A 146 -0.90 14.74 -1.14
N ASP A 147 -2.12 15.25 -1.03
CA ASP A 147 -2.76 15.64 0.23
C ASP A 147 -3.84 14.59 0.55
N ALA A 148 -3.45 13.60 1.34
CA ALA A 148 -4.33 12.52 1.77
C ALA A 148 -4.09 12.21 3.24
N THR A 149 -5.15 11.84 3.94
CA THR A 149 -5.12 11.39 5.34
C THR A 149 -5.93 10.12 5.50
N ILE A 150 -5.51 9.24 6.40
CA ILE A 150 -6.23 8.04 6.79
C ILE A 150 -6.54 8.15 8.29
N THR A 151 -7.80 7.99 8.64
CA THR A 151 -8.27 7.87 10.03
C THR A 151 -8.74 6.44 10.26
N VAL A 152 -8.19 5.78 11.26
CA VAL A 152 -8.59 4.43 11.66
C VAL A 152 -9.65 4.56 12.74
N GLN A 153 -10.89 4.14 12.44
CA GLN A 153 -11.98 4.08 13.41
C GLN A 153 -11.97 2.74 14.17
N LYS A 154 -11.62 1.65 13.46
CA LYS A 154 -11.51 0.31 14.03
C LYS A 154 -10.39 -0.47 13.36
N TYR A 155 -9.51 -1.05 14.15
CA TYR A 155 -8.55 -2.01 13.62
C TYR A 155 -9.23 -3.35 13.28
N GLY A 156 -8.81 -3.99 12.18
CA GLY A 156 -9.39 -5.24 11.70
C GLY A 156 -8.32 -6.25 11.33
N TYR A 157 -8.50 -7.49 11.78
CA TYR A 157 -7.53 -8.57 11.58
C TYR A 157 -8.21 -9.84 11.06
N TYR A 158 -7.42 -10.76 10.50
CA TYR A 158 -7.91 -12.08 10.13
C TYR A 158 -8.36 -12.88 11.39
N PRO A 159 -9.45 -13.69 11.34
CA PRO A 159 -10.23 -14.05 10.16
C PRO A 159 -11.46 -13.17 9.86
N LYS A 160 -11.95 -12.37 10.80
CA LYS A 160 -13.23 -11.65 10.63
C LYS A 160 -13.08 -10.30 9.94
N GLY A 161 -11.93 -9.64 10.08
CA GLY A 161 -11.76 -8.26 9.64
C GLY A 161 -12.47 -7.30 10.56
N MET A 162 -13.61 -6.76 10.12
CA MET A 162 -14.46 -5.81 10.86
C MET A 162 -13.76 -4.47 11.17
N GLY A 163 -12.65 -4.19 10.47
CA GLY A 163 -11.98 -2.90 10.52
C GLY A 163 -12.77 -1.83 9.80
N GLU A 164 -12.49 -0.58 10.15
CA GLU A 164 -13.18 0.59 9.62
C GLU A 164 -12.20 1.76 9.51
N VAL A 165 -12.11 2.36 8.33
CA VAL A 165 -11.18 3.46 8.04
C VAL A 165 -11.84 4.49 7.13
N THR A 166 -11.46 5.75 7.30
CA THR A 166 -11.81 6.82 6.36
C THR A 166 -10.54 7.40 5.76
N MET A 167 -10.45 7.39 4.43
CA MET A 167 -9.43 8.11 3.69
C MET A 167 -10.02 9.39 3.10
N THR A 168 -9.40 10.53 3.41
CA THR A 168 -9.74 11.82 2.81
C THR A 168 -8.63 12.22 1.87
N THR A 169 -8.96 12.59 0.62
CA THR A 169 -7.99 12.96 -0.41
C THR A 169 -8.42 14.24 -1.09
N LYS A 170 -7.50 15.20 -1.23
CA LYS A 170 -7.70 16.37 -2.08
C LYS A 170 -7.21 16.09 -3.50
N PRO A 171 -7.94 16.51 -4.54
CA PRO A 171 -7.51 16.35 -5.92
C PRO A 171 -6.15 16.99 -6.19
N ASN A 172 -5.29 16.28 -6.91
CA ASN A 172 -4.05 16.82 -7.45
C ASN A 172 -3.68 16.08 -8.74
N ARG A 173 -3.98 16.69 -9.89
CA ARG A 173 -3.71 16.12 -11.20
C ARG A 173 -2.29 16.40 -11.71
N ALA A 174 -1.52 17.21 -10.97
CA ALA A 174 -0.16 17.61 -11.33
C ALA A 174 0.83 17.15 -10.27
N LEU A 175 1.01 15.84 -10.18
CA LEU A 175 1.98 15.26 -9.27
C LEU A 175 3.39 15.71 -9.58
N LYS A 176 4.13 16.08 -8.54
CA LYS A 176 5.55 16.41 -8.65
C LYS A 176 6.38 15.13 -8.76
N PRO A 177 7.47 15.14 -9.52
CA PRO A 177 8.39 14.01 -9.52
C PRO A 177 9.05 13.85 -8.15
N ILE A 178 9.38 12.62 -7.80
CA ILE A 178 10.17 12.31 -6.61
C ILE A 178 11.62 11.99 -7.03
N GLN A 179 12.59 12.59 -6.35
CA GLN A 179 14.01 12.38 -6.60
C GLN A 179 14.71 12.05 -5.29
N LEU A 180 14.98 10.77 -5.08
CA LEU A 180 15.62 10.22 -3.89
C LEU A 180 16.87 9.46 -4.32
N GLU A 181 17.99 10.16 -4.39
CA GLU A 181 19.27 9.61 -4.89
C GLU A 181 20.30 9.40 -3.79
N ASN A 182 20.08 9.96 -2.61
CA ASN A 182 20.99 9.87 -1.46
C ASN A 182 20.20 9.52 -0.20
N PHE A 183 20.67 8.51 0.54
CA PHE A 183 20.08 8.13 1.81
C PHE A 183 20.21 9.26 2.85
N GLY A 184 21.39 9.87 2.95
CA GLY A 184 21.68 10.93 3.95
C GLY A 184 22.02 10.37 5.32
N LEU A 185 21.86 11.22 6.35
CA LEU A 185 22.10 10.84 7.74
C LEU A 185 20.78 10.43 8.40
N LEU A 186 20.80 9.28 9.08
CA LEU A 186 19.66 8.84 9.87
C LEU A 186 19.41 9.83 11.01
N GLU A 187 18.20 10.40 11.08
CA GLU A 187 17.79 11.34 12.13
C GLU A 187 17.06 10.64 13.27
N ARG A 188 16.13 9.73 12.95
CA ARG A 188 15.31 9.02 13.93
C ARG A 188 14.74 7.72 13.40
N ILE A 189 14.44 6.83 14.35
CA ILE A 189 13.59 5.66 14.12
C ILE A 189 12.38 5.77 15.03
N GLU A 190 11.22 5.71 14.45
CA GLU A 190 9.94 5.75 15.15
C GLU A 190 9.11 4.52 14.82
N GLY A 191 8.06 4.26 15.60
CA GLY A 191 7.17 3.14 15.35
C GLY A 191 5.83 3.28 16.07
N VAL A 192 4.90 2.45 15.66
CA VAL A 192 3.61 2.25 16.34
C VAL A 192 3.39 0.76 16.53
N SER A 193 3.23 0.32 17.75
CA SER A 193 2.83 -1.03 18.12
C SER A 193 1.40 -1.00 18.63
N VAL A 194 0.49 -1.66 17.92
CA VAL A 194 -0.93 -1.68 18.27
C VAL A 194 -1.41 -3.09 18.59
N CYS A 195 -2.26 -3.21 19.61
CA CYS A 195 -3.05 -4.41 19.85
C CYS A 195 -4.51 -4.08 20.14
N THR A 196 -5.41 -4.90 19.62
CA THR A 196 -6.87 -4.77 19.83
C THR A 196 -7.36 -5.86 20.76
N PHE A 197 -7.91 -5.47 21.92
CA PHE A 197 -8.41 -6.37 22.98
C PHE A 197 -7.40 -7.41 23.48
N LEU A 198 -6.10 -7.05 23.52
CA LEU A 198 -5.00 -7.90 24.02
C LEU A 198 -4.11 -7.18 25.05
N ALA A 199 -4.54 -6.04 25.59
CA ALA A 199 -3.79 -5.25 26.57
C ALA A 199 -3.52 -6.01 27.87
N ASP A 200 -4.44 -6.89 28.30
CA ASP A 200 -4.29 -7.78 29.45
C ASP A 200 -3.05 -8.68 29.36
N ARG A 201 -2.57 -8.92 28.15
CA ARG A 201 -1.36 -9.71 27.84
C ARG A 201 -0.15 -8.85 27.50
N GLN A 202 -0.28 -7.52 27.59
CA GLN A 202 0.77 -6.56 27.24
C GLN A 202 1.35 -6.83 25.84
N VAL A 203 0.48 -7.11 24.85
CA VAL A 203 0.92 -7.53 23.50
C VAL A 203 1.67 -6.42 22.79
N SER A 204 1.12 -5.21 22.77
CA SER A 204 1.73 -4.03 22.12
C SER A 204 3.02 -3.61 22.82
N GLU A 205 3.05 -3.63 24.16
CA GLU A 205 4.25 -3.31 24.95
C GLU A 205 5.40 -4.30 24.67
N ARG A 206 5.07 -5.60 24.63
CA ARG A 206 6.06 -6.66 24.37
C ARG A 206 6.59 -6.62 22.94
N GLN A 207 5.75 -6.28 21.97
CA GLN A 207 6.18 -6.05 20.58
C GLN A 207 7.13 -4.85 20.50
N ALA A 208 6.74 -3.70 21.08
CA ALA A 208 7.55 -2.49 21.09
C ALA A 208 8.91 -2.74 21.74
N LYS A 209 8.90 -3.30 22.96
CA LYS A 209 10.14 -3.60 23.71
C LYS A 209 11.08 -4.52 22.94
N ALA A 210 10.57 -5.58 22.31
CA ALA A 210 11.39 -6.50 21.53
C ALA A 210 11.98 -5.87 20.28
N ALA A 211 11.25 -4.95 19.64
CA ALA A 211 11.76 -4.18 18.50
C ALA A 211 12.86 -3.20 18.95
N GLU A 212 12.63 -2.44 20.03
CA GLU A 212 13.61 -1.51 20.59
C GLU A 212 14.91 -2.25 21.00
N ASP A 213 14.79 -3.38 21.71
CA ASP A 213 15.94 -4.17 22.13
C ASP A 213 16.72 -4.71 20.91
N CYS A 214 16.04 -5.13 19.86
CA CYS A 214 16.66 -5.61 18.62
C CYS A 214 17.43 -4.49 17.88
N LEU A 215 16.85 -3.30 17.80
CA LEU A 215 17.47 -2.12 17.19
C LEU A 215 18.67 -1.63 18.02
N SER A 216 18.51 -1.54 19.35
CA SER A 216 19.55 -1.08 20.29
C SER A 216 20.81 -1.99 20.26
N GLN A 217 20.64 -3.31 20.08
CA GLN A 217 21.77 -4.23 19.91
C GLN A 217 22.61 -3.94 18.65
N ARG A 218 22.08 -3.16 17.72
CA ARG A 218 22.77 -2.71 16.50
C ARG A 218 23.16 -1.23 16.55
N GLY A 219 23.00 -0.57 17.73
CA GLY A 219 23.39 0.82 17.95
C GLY A 219 22.35 1.84 17.49
N TYR A 220 21.11 1.43 17.28
CA TYR A 220 20.00 2.32 16.89
C TYR A 220 19.04 2.52 18.05
N ASP A 221 18.73 3.78 18.36
CA ASP A 221 17.66 4.14 19.27
C ASP A 221 16.36 4.32 18.50
N ALA A 222 15.26 3.83 19.06
CA ALA A 222 13.93 3.95 18.48
C ALA A 222 12.89 4.40 19.52
N SER A 223 11.89 5.17 19.08
CA SER A 223 10.74 5.56 19.90
C SER A 223 9.48 4.91 19.33
N ILE A 224 8.88 3.99 20.08
CA ILE A 224 7.72 3.21 19.62
C ILE A 224 6.50 3.55 20.46
N GLU A 225 5.50 4.16 19.83
CA GLU A 225 4.20 4.41 20.44
C GLU A 225 3.48 3.08 20.69
N VAL A 226 2.95 2.91 21.90
CA VAL A 226 2.18 1.74 22.30
C VAL A 226 0.70 2.08 22.32
N VAL A 227 -0.09 1.39 21.49
CA VAL A 227 -1.53 1.60 21.35
C VAL A 227 -2.30 0.38 21.78
N ASN A 228 -3.10 0.53 22.85
CA ASN A 228 -4.03 -0.49 23.36
C ASN A 228 -5.44 -0.18 22.88
N ASP A 229 -5.80 -0.69 21.71
CA ASP A 229 -7.08 -0.44 21.05
C ASP A 229 -8.24 -1.29 21.59
N GLN A 230 -9.43 -0.70 21.67
CA GLN A 230 -10.67 -1.35 22.08
C GLN A 230 -11.82 -1.08 21.10
N SER A 231 -11.50 -0.64 19.88
CA SER A 231 -12.51 -0.23 18.90
C SER A 231 -13.26 -1.38 18.25
N ASN A 232 -12.64 -2.57 18.13
CA ASN A 232 -13.20 -3.72 17.43
C ASN A 232 -13.43 -4.92 18.37
N PRO A 233 -14.61 -5.08 18.96
CA PRO A 233 -14.89 -6.20 19.85
C PRO A 233 -15.04 -7.55 19.15
N PHE A 234 -15.11 -7.57 17.82
CA PHE A 234 -15.37 -8.78 17.03
C PHE A 234 -14.10 -9.55 16.69
N GLN A 235 -12.93 -8.88 16.64
CA GLN A 235 -11.69 -9.49 16.24
C GLN A 235 -10.49 -8.93 17.00
N LYS A 236 -9.81 -9.80 17.73
CA LYS A 236 -8.54 -9.48 18.38
C LYS A 236 -7.39 -9.58 17.37
N GLY A 237 -6.35 -8.79 17.58
CA GLY A 237 -5.14 -8.84 16.77
C GLY A 237 -4.09 -7.83 17.21
N SER A 238 -2.97 -7.81 16.50
CA SER A 238 -1.90 -6.84 16.74
C SER A 238 -1.04 -6.66 15.49
N SER A 239 -0.37 -5.53 15.43
CA SER A 239 0.64 -5.22 14.42
C SER A 239 1.67 -4.26 14.98
N ILE A 240 2.79 -4.15 14.31
CA ILE A 240 3.80 -3.12 14.55
C ILE A 240 4.31 -2.60 13.22
N VAL A 241 4.51 -1.29 13.13
CA VAL A 241 5.23 -0.63 12.05
C VAL A 241 6.39 0.15 12.65
N LEU A 242 7.53 0.12 11.99
CA LEU A 242 8.71 0.91 12.27
C LEU A 242 9.07 1.70 11.04
N TRP A 243 9.59 2.91 11.19
CA TRP A 243 10.14 3.68 10.08
C TRP A 243 11.35 4.48 10.53
N ALA A 244 12.28 4.63 9.60
CA ALA A 244 13.48 5.43 9.74
C ALA A 244 13.36 6.66 8.84
N GLU A 245 13.71 7.83 9.36
CA GLU A 245 13.76 9.10 8.64
C GLU A 245 15.17 9.66 8.60
N THR A 246 15.53 10.30 7.49
CA THR A 246 16.85 10.90 7.28
C THR A 246 16.74 12.39 6.97
N ASP A 247 17.86 13.11 7.06
CA ASP A 247 17.99 14.54 6.76
C ASP A 247 17.71 14.90 5.30
N THR A 248 17.78 13.93 4.38
CA THR A 248 17.36 14.07 2.97
C THR A 248 15.86 13.88 2.77
N GLY A 249 15.16 13.51 3.85
CA GLY A 249 13.73 13.20 3.84
C GLY A 249 13.41 11.83 3.21
N VAL A 250 14.37 10.92 3.19
CA VAL A 250 14.12 9.51 2.92
C VAL A 250 13.33 8.92 4.08
N ILE A 251 12.33 8.10 3.76
CA ILE A 251 11.56 7.31 4.72
C ILE A 251 11.63 5.85 4.29
N ILE A 252 12.03 4.99 5.22
CA ILE A 252 12.10 3.54 5.03
C ILE A 252 11.27 2.89 6.10
N GLY A 253 10.36 2.00 5.72
CA GLY A 253 9.46 1.33 6.64
C GLY A 253 9.63 -0.18 6.69
N ALA A 254 9.18 -0.75 7.81
CA ALA A 254 9.01 -2.19 7.97
C ALA A 254 7.84 -2.46 8.90
N ASP A 255 7.07 -3.48 8.60
CA ASP A 255 5.95 -3.88 9.43
C ASP A 255 5.90 -5.38 9.68
N ALA A 256 5.18 -5.75 10.73
CA ALA A 256 4.86 -7.14 11.05
C ALA A 256 3.47 -7.21 11.70
N ILE A 257 2.79 -8.33 11.48
CA ILE A 257 1.49 -8.61 12.08
C ILE A 257 1.56 -9.75 13.08
N GLY A 258 0.75 -9.65 14.12
CA GLY A 258 0.54 -10.74 15.06
C GLY A 258 -0.31 -11.84 14.45
N GLU A 259 0.11 -13.07 14.67
CA GLU A 259 -0.61 -14.27 14.23
C GLU A 259 -0.88 -15.20 15.41
N LEU A 260 -1.87 -16.06 15.26
CA LEU A 260 -2.16 -17.06 16.30
C LEU A 260 -0.93 -17.94 16.55
N ARG A 261 -0.55 -18.08 17.81
CA ARG A 261 0.64 -18.83 18.27
C ARG A 261 2.00 -18.18 17.96
N LYS A 262 2.05 -16.98 17.39
CA LYS A 262 3.27 -16.20 17.25
C LYS A 262 3.45 -15.32 18.49
N MET A 263 4.61 -15.44 19.15
CA MET A 263 4.91 -14.63 20.33
C MET A 263 5.00 -13.14 19.96
N SER A 264 4.57 -12.27 20.87
CA SER A 264 4.61 -10.82 20.65
C SER A 264 6.04 -10.32 20.40
N GLU A 265 7.01 -10.87 21.14
CA GLU A 265 8.43 -10.54 20.96
C GLU A 265 8.93 -10.94 19.56
N ALA A 266 8.46 -12.04 19.01
CA ALA A 266 8.83 -12.47 17.66
C ALA A 266 8.27 -11.51 16.60
N VAL A 267 7.09 -10.92 16.82
CA VAL A 267 6.50 -9.92 15.93
C VAL A 267 7.32 -8.62 15.95
N GLY A 268 7.67 -8.11 17.13
CA GLY A 268 8.50 -6.92 17.28
C GLY A 268 9.90 -7.12 16.65
N LYS A 269 10.53 -8.26 16.95
CA LYS A 269 11.84 -8.60 16.39
C LYS A 269 11.80 -8.71 14.85
N GLU A 270 10.75 -9.32 14.28
CA GLU A 270 10.59 -9.42 12.82
C GLU A 270 10.54 -8.05 12.13
N ALA A 271 9.78 -7.10 12.68
CA ALA A 271 9.72 -5.74 12.14
C ALA A 271 11.10 -5.05 12.22
N ALA A 272 11.79 -5.17 13.36
CA ALA A 272 13.12 -4.61 13.55
C ALA A 272 14.16 -5.23 12.59
N GLU A 273 14.17 -6.55 12.41
CA GLU A 273 15.07 -7.23 11.48
C GLU A 273 14.84 -6.83 10.03
N LYS A 274 13.57 -6.64 9.62
CA LYS A 274 13.23 -6.11 8.29
C LYS A 274 13.78 -4.70 8.11
N LEU A 275 13.59 -3.80 9.08
CA LEU A 275 14.11 -2.44 9.01
C LEU A 275 15.65 -2.42 8.98
N LEU A 276 16.31 -3.20 9.84
CA LEU A 276 17.77 -3.34 9.87
C LEU A 276 18.33 -3.85 8.54
N THR A 277 17.62 -4.73 7.86
CA THR A 277 18.01 -5.23 6.53
C THR A 277 18.07 -4.10 5.50
N GLU A 278 17.12 -3.17 5.54
CA GLU A 278 17.15 -1.98 4.70
C GLU A 278 18.27 -1.02 5.13
N LEU A 279 18.35 -0.68 6.42
CA LEU A 279 19.37 0.25 6.95
C LEU A 279 20.81 -0.18 6.67
N THR A 280 21.07 -1.49 6.56
CA THR A 280 22.42 -2.01 6.26
C THR A 280 22.93 -1.64 4.86
N VAL A 281 22.05 -1.40 3.90
CA VAL A 281 22.41 -1.09 2.50
C VAL A 281 22.02 0.32 2.08
N GLU A 282 21.37 1.06 2.97
CA GLU A 282 21.01 2.47 2.81
C GLU A 282 20.29 2.80 1.48
N PRO A 283 19.18 2.10 1.15
CA PRO A 283 18.38 2.46 -0.01
C PRO A 283 17.61 3.76 0.28
N THR A 284 17.03 4.37 -0.73
CA THR A 284 16.21 5.57 -0.53
C THR A 284 14.72 5.29 -0.41
N VAL A 285 14.32 4.05 -0.65
CA VAL A 285 13.00 3.49 -0.37
C VAL A 285 13.16 2.00 -0.04
N ASP A 286 12.36 1.47 0.89
CA ASP A 286 12.28 0.02 1.09
C ASP A 286 11.56 -0.67 -0.08
N VAL A 287 11.66 -2.00 -0.15
CA VAL A 287 11.12 -2.78 -1.29
C VAL A 287 9.60 -2.66 -1.42
N TYR A 288 8.87 -2.50 -0.32
CA TYR A 288 7.41 -2.38 -0.33
C TYR A 288 6.98 -0.96 -0.76
N LEU A 289 7.66 0.07 -0.25
CA LEU A 289 7.41 1.46 -0.66
C LEU A 289 7.74 1.64 -2.15
N ALA A 290 8.83 1.03 -2.64
CA ALA A 290 9.20 1.07 -4.06
C ALA A 290 8.07 0.59 -4.97
N ASP A 291 7.48 -0.55 -4.65
CA ASP A 291 6.33 -1.12 -5.36
C ASP A 291 5.16 -0.13 -5.42
N MET A 292 4.83 0.48 -4.27
CA MET A 292 3.70 1.39 -4.14
C MET A 292 3.92 2.77 -4.79
N LEU A 293 5.17 3.22 -4.96
CA LEU A 293 5.49 4.51 -5.58
C LEU A 293 5.47 4.48 -7.11
N ILE A 294 5.70 3.36 -7.76
CA ILE A 294 5.75 3.22 -9.24
C ILE A 294 4.54 3.88 -9.94
N PRO A 295 3.28 3.64 -9.52
CA PRO A 295 2.13 4.28 -10.16
C PRO A 295 2.15 5.81 -10.08
N TYR A 296 2.59 6.36 -8.96
CA TYR A 296 2.65 7.81 -8.77
C TYR A 296 3.81 8.44 -9.54
N MET A 297 4.95 7.75 -9.64
CA MET A 297 6.05 8.19 -10.51
C MET A 297 5.60 8.26 -11.97
N ALA A 298 4.85 7.25 -12.43
CA ALA A 298 4.33 7.19 -13.79
C ALA A 298 3.36 8.34 -14.10
N LEU A 299 2.55 8.74 -13.11
CA LEU A 299 1.58 9.82 -13.20
C LEU A 299 2.20 11.21 -12.98
N ALA A 300 3.41 11.29 -12.40
CA ALA A 300 4.09 12.57 -12.14
C ALA A 300 4.65 13.19 -13.42
N GLN A 301 4.69 14.51 -13.45
CA GLN A 301 5.31 15.28 -14.53
C GLN A 301 6.82 15.38 -14.30
N GLY A 302 7.62 14.96 -15.29
CA GLY A 302 9.08 15.01 -15.22
C GLY A 302 9.71 13.71 -14.69
N LYS A 303 11.00 13.76 -14.52
CA LYS A 303 11.86 12.63 -14.14
C LYS A 303 11.72 12.31 -12.65
N SER A 304 11.42 11.04 -12.33
CA SER A 304 11.42 10.52 -10.96
C SER A 304 12.45 9.42 -10.80
N THR A 305 13.10 9.35 -9.64
CA THR A 305 14.13 8.34 -9.36
C THR A 305 14.18 7.98 -7.86
N PHE A 306 14.52 6.72 -7.58
CA PHE A 306 14.88 6.25 -6.26
C PHE A 306 15.84 5.05 -6.32
N LEU A 307 16.43 4.71 -5.18
CA LEU A 307 17.30 3.55 -4.98
C LEU A 307 16.59 2.52 -4.08
N VAL A 308 16.56 1.27 -4.51
CA VAL A 308 15.94 0.15 -3.77
C VAL A 308 16.91 -1.03 -3.66
N ARG A 309 16.82 -1.78 -2.57
CA ARG A 309 17.68 -2.94 -2.31
C ARG A 309 17.48 -4.10 -3.28
N ALA A 310 16.26 -4.35 -3.69
CA ALA A 310 15.91 -5.47 -4.56
C ALA A 310 14.75 -5.14 -5.48
N ILE A 311 14.74 -5.74 -6.66
CA ILE A 311 13.62 -5.68 -7.59
C ILE A 311 12.68 -6.85 -7.31
N SER A 312 11.49 -6.55 -6.79
CA SER A 312 10.46 -7.54 -6.57
C SER A 312 9.66 -7.81 -7.84
N GLU A 313 9.00 -8.97 -7.90
CA GLU A 313 8.06 -9.29 -8.99
C GLU A 313 6.92 -8.25 -9.09
N HIS A 314 6.54 -7.61 -7.99
CA HIS A 314 5.55 -6.54 -7.97
C HIS A 314 6.08 -5.25 -8.59
N ILE A 315 7.32 -4.87 -8.32
CA ILE A 315 7.98 -3.72 -8.98
C ILE A 315 7.99 -3.93 -10.50
N GLU A 316 8.43 -5.12 -10.98
CA GLU A 316 8.44 -5.42 -12.41
C GLU A 316 7.04 -5.42 -13.04
N THR A 317 6.05 -5.93 -12.30
CA THR A 317 4.64 -5.93 -12.73
C THR A 317 4.09 -4.51 -12.86
N ASN A 318 4.39 -3.66 -11.87
CA ASN A 318 3.92 -2.28 -11.86
C ASN A 318 4.57 -1.47 -12.98
N ILE A 319 5.88 -1.58 -13.17
CA ILE A 319 6.59 -0.94 -14.30
C ILE A 319 5.96 -1.35 -15.62
N TRP A 320 5.82 -2.65 -15.86
CA TRP A 320 5.21 -3.17 -17.09
C TRP A 320 3.80 -2.60 -17.34
N LEU A 321 2.96 -2.50 -16.30
CA LEU A 321 1.61 -1.94 -16.44
C LEU A 321 1.64 -0.44 -16.77
N MET A 322 2.51 0.32 -16.10
CA MET A 322 2.63 1.75 -16.35
C MET A 322 3.11 2.03 -17.77
N GLU A 323 4.13 1.30 -18.23
CA GLU A 323 4.64 1.43 -19.60
C GLU A 323 3.57 1.07 -20.64
N LYS A 324 2.85 -0.04 -20.40
CA LYS A 324 1.80 -0.52 -21.33
C LYS A 324 0.60 0.41 -21.43
N ILE A 325 0.17 1.02 -20.32
CA ILE A 325 -1.09 1.80 -20.29
C ILE A 325 -0.83 3.29 -20.46
N LEU A 326 0.22 3.83 -19.86
CA LEU A 326 0.52 5.28 -19.87
C LEU A 326 1.53 5.69 -20.92
N ASN A 327 2.17 4.72 -21.61
CA ASN A 327 3.24 4.99 -22.59
C ASN A 327 4.41 5.78 -22.00
N VAL A 328 4.73 5.54 -20.75
CA VAL A 328 5.92 6.07 -20.05
C VAL A 328 7.04 5.05 -20.13
N GLN A 329 8.27 5.47 -19.83
CA GLN A 329 9.44 4.58 -19.83
C GLN A 329 10.11 4.58 -18.48
N PHE A 330 10.44 3.38 -18.01
CA PHE A 330 11.25 3.15 -16.83
C PHE A 330 12.57 2.51 -17.20
N THR A 331 13.63 2.88 -16.48
CA THR A 331 14.92 2.20 -16.53
C THR A 331 15.26 1.66 -15.16
N THR A 332 15.83 0.46 -15.16
CA THR A 332 16.34 -0.19 -13.94
C THR A 332 17.82 -0.44 -14.14
N GLN A 333 18.65 0.13 -13.28
CA GLN A 333 20.11 0.01 -13.35
C GLN A 333 20.67 -0.42 -11.99
N LYS A 334 21.55 -1.41 -11.96
CA LYS A 334 22.29 -1.76 -10.75
C LYS A 334 23.34 -0.71 -10.45
N VAL A 335 23.34 -0.17 -9.23
CA VAL A 335 24.28 0.83 -8.71
C VAL A 335 24.82 0.30 -7.38
N ASN A 336 26.04 -0.20 -7.37
CA ASN A 336 26.62 -0.89 -6.21
C ASN A 336 25.74 -2.06 -5.75
N ASN A 337 25.28 -2.02 -4.48
CA ASN A 337 24.41 -3.04 -3.88
C ASN A 337 22.91 -2.70 -4.02
N LEU A 338 22.57 -1.63 -4.74
CA LEU A 338 21.21 -1.15 -4.93
C LEU A 338 20.81 -1.19 -6.40
N TYR A 339 19.52 -1.00 -6.64
CA TYR A 339 18.96 -0.77 -7.98
C TYR A 339 18.37 0.63 -8.04
N ARG A 340 18.80 1.41 -9.02
CA ARG A 340 18.16 2.67 -9.37
C ARG A 340 16.98 2.36 -10.28
N ILE A 341 15.81 2.83 -9.88
CA ILE A 341 14.62 2.85 -10.74
C ILE A 341 14.36 4.31 -11.10
N GLU A 342 14.25 4.55 -12.38
CA GLU A 342 14.09 5.89 -12.94
C GLU A 342 12.95 5.88 -13.97
N LYS A 343 12.02 6.83 -13.81
CA LYS A 343 11.00 7.17 -14.82
C LYS A 343 11.49 8.38 -15.60
N SER A 344 11.56 8.24 -16.91
CA SER A 344 11.94 9.32 -17.84
C SER A 344 10.94 10.48 -17.81
N SER A 345 11.36 11.62 -18.29
CA SER A 345 10.52 12.84 -18.35
C SER A 345 9.29 12.64 -19.22
#